data_afcdaf42ff323e91c25bedcb26f2200e
#
_entry.id   afcdaf42ff323e91c25bedcb26f2200e
#
_cell.length_a   1.000
_cell.length_b   1.000
_cell.length_c   1.000
_cell.angle_alpha   90.00
_cell.angle_beta   90.00
_cell.angle_gamma   90.00
#
_symmetry.space_group_name_H-M   'P 1'
#
loop_
_entity.id
_entity.type
_entity.pdbx_description
1 polymer ?
#
loop_
_entity_poly.entity_id
_entity_poly.type
_entity_poly.pdbx_seq_one_letter_code
_entity_poly.pdbx_strand_id
1 'polypeptide(L)'
;MSATPEREYDEAGNDFLLNEIGEVIFEFTLQDAIQKGILCEFNYIPLPYVLSDEEKLKKRKIIAAFNAKKESGEPVDEKDMFTQLALVNKTAVNKLEEFESLISQRPELLQKCIIFVQTMEYGAKLQEILVRYSDKYHTYYADDEKINLENFAAGKIDCLLTCKKVSEGIDISSVTNIILFSSDRSRLVTTQRIGRALRLDKNNPEKKATVVDFVIEDSEENDNNADADRAE
;
A
#
# COMPACT_ATOMS: atom_id res chain seq x y z
N MET A 1 22.77 -9.96 -4.09
CA MET A 1 21.69 -10.00 -3.08
C MET A 1 20.54 -9.15 -3.59
N SER A 2 19.33 -9.69 -3.65
CA SER A 2 18.10 -8.96 -3.94
C SER A 2 17.15 -9.12 -2.76
N ALA A 3 16.37 -8.08 -2.43
CA ALA A 3 15.30 -8.20 -1.44
C ALA A 3 14.12 -9.02 -1.98
N THR A 4 14.10 -9.28 -3.27
CA THR A 4 13.00 -9.91 -4.00
C THR A 4 13.57 -10.55 -5.25
N PRO A 5 13.97 -11.81 -5.14
CA PRO A 5 14.52 -12.54 -6.26
C PRO A 5 13.46 -12.84 -7.34
N GLU A 6 12.21 -13.00 -6.95
CA GLU A 6 11.11 -13.26 -7.87
C GLU A 6 10.45 -11.95 -8.34
N ARG A 7 10.15 -11.89 -9.64
CA ARG A 7 9.35 -10.84 -10.25
C ARG A 7 7.95 -11.37 -10.44
N GLU A 8 7.00 -10.84 -9.68
CA GLU A 8 5.60 -11.18 -9.85
C GLU A 8 5.15 -10.79 -11.27
N TYR A 9 4.51 -11.71 -11.98
CA TYR A 9 3.98 -11.53 -13.35
C TYR A 9 5.04 -11.32 -14.45
N ASP A 10 6.30 -11.75 -14.25
CA ASP A 10 7.38 -11.68 -15.22
C ASP A 10 8.11 -13.04 -15.31
N GLU A 11 7.44 -14.05 -15.87
CA GLU A 11 8.01 -15.40 -16.00
C GLU A 11 9.33 -15.39 -16.80
N ALA A 12 9.38 -14.63 -17.91
CA ALA A 12 10.59 -14.52 -18.70
C ALA A 12 11.75 -13.86 -17.94
N GLY A 13 11.47 -12.88 -17.10
CA GLY A 13 12.46 -12.27 -16.22
C GLY A 13 12.91 -13.21 -15.10
N ASN A 14 12.01 -14.03 -14.56
CA ASN A 14 12.35 -15.04 -13.56
C ASN A 14 13.22 -16.15 -14.17
N ASP A 15 12.87 -16.65 -15.36
CA ASP A 15 13.69 -17.63 -16.10
C ASP A 15 15.07 -17.08 -16.42
N PHE A 16 15.17 -15.81 -16.83
CA PHE A 16 16.46 -15.15 -17.05
C PHE A 16 17.30 -15.11 -15.76
N LEU A 17 16.70 -14.72 -14.63
CA LEU A 17 17.40 -14.67 -13.34
C LEU A 17 17.87 -16.07 -12.92
N LEU A 18 17.02 -17.08 -13.07
CA LEU A 18 17.34 -18.47 -12.73
C LEU A 18 18.52 -19.00 -13.59
N ASN A 19 18.49 -18.72 -14.89
CA ASN A 19 19.50 -19.22 -15.83
C ASN A 19 20.84 -18.49 -15.74
N GLU A 20 20.83 -17.16 -15.50
CA GLU A 20 22.06 -16.35 -15.51
C GLU A 20 22.67 -16.17 -14.11
N ILE A 21 21.85 -16.21 -13.05
CA ILE A 21 22.31 -15.99 -11.68
C ILE A 21 22.28 -17.27 -10.85
N GLY A 22 21.28 -18.13 -11.10
CA GLY A 22 21.06 -19.39 -10.41
C GLY A 22 19.92 -19.35 -9.38
N GLU A 23 19.74 -20.47 -8.70
CA GLU A 23 18.67 -20.64 -7.71
C GLU A 23 18.85 -19.75 -6.47
N VAL A 24 17.74 -19.46 -5.78
CA VAL A 24 17.75 -18.79 -4.48
C VAL A 24 18.35 -19.75 -3.45
N ILE A 25 19.56 -19.45 -2.99
CA ILE A 25 20.29 -20.29 -2.03
C ILE A 25 19.97 -19.95 -0.57
N PHE A 26 19.38 -18.80 -0.31
CA PHE A 26 19.02 -18.33 1.02
C PHE A 26 17.92 -17.28 0.93
N GLU A 27 16.85 -17.49 1.69
CA GLU A 27 15.76 -16.54 1.86
C GLU A 27 15.73 -16.05 3.32
N PHE A 28 15.50 -14.77 3.50
CA PHE A 28 15.35 -14.13 4.81
C PHE A 28 13.99 -13.44 4.84
N THR A 29 13.03 -14.09 5.45
CA THR A 29 11.64 -13.65 5.50
C THR A 29 11.42 -12.50 6.48
N LEU A 30 10.26 -11.83 6.38
CA LEU A 30 9.81 -10.83 7.34
C LEU A 30 9.72 -11.44 8.75
N GLN A 31 9.24 -12.68 8.85
CA GLN A 31 9.13 -13.41 10.10
C GLN A 31 10.50 -13.70 10.71
N ASP A 32 11.48 -14.10 9.91
CA ASP A 32 12.85 -14.29 10.41
C ASP A 32 13.43 -12.98 10.96
N ALA A 33 13.15 -11.86 10.29
CA ALA A 33 13.61 -10.55 10.72
C ALA A 33 12.97 -10.12 12.07
N ILE A 34 11.70 -10.44 12.28
CA ILE A 34 11.00 -10.20 13.56
C ILE A 34 11.57 -11.12 14.63
N GLN A 35 11.70 -12.44 14.38
CA GLN A 35 12.22 -13.40 15.34
C GLN A 35 13.67 -13.08 15.78
N LYS A 36 14.49 -12.53 14.86
CA LYS A 36 15.86 -12.10 15.17
C LYS A 36 15.94 -10.70 15.79
N GLY A 37 14.81 -10.05 16.05
CA GLY A 37 14.79 -8.71 16.65
C GLY A 37 15.39 -7.63 15.74
N ILE A 38 15.30 -7.79 14.41
CA ILE A 38 15.70 -6.77 13.44
C ILE A 38 14.52 -5.85 13.15
N LEU A 39 13.31 -6.43 13.14
CA LEU A 39 12.04 -5.72 12.98
C LEU A 39 11.17 -5.90 14.22
N CYS A 40 10.28 -4.96 14.48
CA CYS A 40 9.29 -5.08 15.54
C CYS A 40 8.12 -5.97 15.10
N GLU A 41 7.40 -6.51 16.07
CA GLU A 41 6.11 -7.15 15.83
C GLU A 41 5.10 -6.15 15.29
N PHE A 42 4.12 -6.63 14.53
CA PHE A 42 3.02 -5.80 14.07
C PHE A 42 1.67 -6.52 14.10
N ASN A 43 0.62 -5.73 14.26
CA ASN A 43 -0.76 -6.15 14.09
C ASN A 43 -1.20 -5.81 12.68
N TYR A 44 -1.74 -6.79 11.95
CA TYR A 44 -2.35 -6.56 10.64
C TYR A 44 -3.86 -6.46 10.81
N ILE A 45 -4.45 -5.38 10.28
CA ILE A 45 -5.90 -5.13 10.32
C ILE A 45 -6.39 -5.07 8.88
N PRO A 46 -6.93 -6.17 8.34
CA PRO A 46 -7.63 -6.14 7.06
C PRO A 46 -8.94 -5.38 7.25
N LEU A 47 -9.15 -4.35 6.45
CA LEU A 47 -10.37 -3.54 6.44
C LEU A 47 -11.14 -3.84 5.16
N PRO A 48 -12.23 -4.60 5.25
CA PRO A 48 -12.98 -5.02 4.08
C PRO A 48 -13.70 -3.83 3.45
N TYR A 49 -13.81 -3.82 2.12
CA TYR A 49 -14.59 -2.84 1.37
C TYR A 49 -15.19 -3.45 0.11
N VAL A 50 -16.26 -2.84 -0.39
CA VAL A 50 -16.91 -3.19 -1.65
C VAL A 50 -16.81 -2.03 -2.63
N LEU A 51 -16.74 -2.34 -3.93
CA LEU A 51 -16.79 -1.32 -4.96
C LEU A 51 -18.24 -0.80 -5.12
N SER A 52 -18.38 0.50 -5.36
CA SER A 52 -19.65 1.08 -5.76
C SER A 52 -20.09 0.58 -7.14
N ASP A 53 -21.39 0.69 -7.46
CA ASP A 53 -21.92 0.29 -8.77
C ASP A 53 -21.27 1.07 -9.91
N GLU A 54 -20.94 2.35 -9.68
CA GLU A 54 -20.22 3.18 -10.66
C GLU A 54 -18.80 2.66 -10.91
N GLU A 55 -18.11 2.23 -9.87
CA GLU A 55 -16.74 1.66 -9.97
C GLU A 55 -16.77 0.29 -10.65
N LYS A 56 -17.75 -0.56 -10.32
CA LYS A 56 -17.97 -1.82 -11.02
C LYS A 56 -18.24 -1.59 -12.51
N LEU A 57 -19.10 -0.63 -12.84
CA LEU A 57 -19.37 -0.24 -14.23
C LEU A 57 -18.11 0.30 -14.94
N LYS A 58 -17.30 1.09 -14.26
CA LYS A 58 -16.03 1.59 -14.79
C LYS A 58 -15.06 0.45 -15.12
N LYS A 59 -14.91 -0.53 -14.23
CA LYS A 59 -14.11 -1.75 -14.51
C LYS A 59 -14.61 -2.50 -15.74
N ARG A 60 -15.94 -2.74 -15.83
CA ARG A 60 -16.53 -3.39 -17.01
C ARG A 60 -16.27 -2.64 -18.31
N LYS A 61 -16.34 -1.30 -18.29
CA LYS A 61 -16.01 -0.46 -19.47
C LYS A 61 -14.55 -0.57 -19.87
N ILE A 62 -13.62 -0.60 -18.93
CA ILE A 62 -12.18 -0.78 -19.20
C ILE A 62 -11.95 -2.12 -19.90
N ILE A 63 -12.50 -3.21 -19.38
CA ILE A 63 -12.37 -4.55 -19.95
C ILE A 63 -13.02 -4.62 -21.35
N ALA A 64 -14.22 -4.07 -21.52
CA ALA A 64 -14.92 -4.06 -22.80
C ALA A 64 -14.15 -3.28 -23.86
N ALA A 65 -13.59 -2.12 -23.51
CA ALA A 65 -12.78 -1.31 -24.43
C ALA A 65 -11.49 -2.05 -24.84
N PHE A 66 -10.85 -2.76 -23.93
CA PHE A 66 -9.68 -3.59 -24.21
C PHE A 66 -10.03 -4.72 -25.20
N ASN A 67 -11.11 -5.47 -24.93
CA ASN A 67 -11.55 -6.58 -25.77
C ASN A 67 -11.93 -6.09 -27.18
N ALA A 68 -12.65 -4.96 -27.29
CA ALA A 68 -13.02 -4.38 -28.59
C ALA A 68 -11.79 -4.01 -29.42
N LYS A 69 -10.76 -3.41 -28.82
CA LYS A 69 -9.49 -3.11 -29.51
C LYS A 69 -8.77 -4.39 -29.95
N LYS A 70 -8.73 -5.40 -29.09
CA LYS A 70 -8.12 -6.70 -29.40
C LYS A 70 -8.82 -7.40 -30.56
N GLU A 71 -10.15 -7.36 -30.61
CA GLU A 71 -10.96 -7.93 -31.70
C GLU A 71 -10.80 -7.16 -33.03
N SER A 72 -10.58 -5.84 -32.97
CA SER A 72 -10.30 -5.02 -34.16
C SER A 72 -8.90 -5.18 -34.74
N GLY A 73 -8.02 -5.92 -34.04
CA GLY A 73 -6.63 -6.12 -34.42
C GLY A 73 -5.72 -4.91 -34.11
N GLU A 74 -6.20 -3.98 -33.30
CA GLU A 74 -5.38 -2.86 -32.81
C GLU A 74 -4.36 -3.37 -31.76
N PRO A 75 -3.18 -2.75 -31.67
CA PRO A 75 -2.23 -3.08 -30.63
C PRO A 75 -2.82 -2.76 -29.25
N VAL A 76 -2.84 -3.74 -28.36
CA VAL A 76 -3.33 -3.58 -26.98
C VAL A 76 -2.20 -3.83 -26.01
N ASP A 77 -2.18 -3.08 -24.91
CA ASP A 77 -1.28 -3.28 -23.79
C ASP A 77 -2.09 -3.80 -22.57
N GLU A 78 -1.92 -5.07 -22.25
CA GLU A 78 -2.56 -5.68 -21.08
C GLU A 78 -2.12 -4.99 -19.77
N LYS A 79 -0.88 -4.52 -19.71
CA LYS A 79 -0.36 -3.81 -18.54
C LYS A 79 -1.10 -2.48 -18.31
N ASP A 80 -1.44 -1.77 -19.38
CA ASP A 80 -2.23 -0.54 -19.27
C ASP A 80 -3.64 -0.85 -18.73
N MET A 81 -4.30 -1.89 -19.25
CA MET A 81 -5.60 -2.33 -18.75
C MET A 81 -5.53 -2.66 -17.25
N PHE A 82 -4.58 -3.49 -16.82
CA PHE A 82 -4.44 -3.85 -15.41
C PHE A 82 -4.11 -2.64 -14.53
N THR A 83 -3.33 -1.68 -15.04
CA THR A 83 -3.04 -0.43 -14.32
C THR A 83 -4.31 0.40 -14.10
N GLN A 84 -5.19 0.49 -15.11
CA GLN A 84 -6.46 1.19 -15.00
C GLN A 84 -7.41 0.48 -14.03
N LEU A 85 -7.52 -0.86 -14.08
CA LEU A 85 -8.32 -1.65 -13.14
C LEU A 85 -7.82 -1.49 -11.70
N ALA A 86 -6.50 -1.57 -11.50
CA ALA A 86 -5.88 -1.36 -10.19
C ALA A 86 -6.15 0.05 -9.65
N LEU A 87 -6.16 1.08 -10.53
CA LEU A 87 -6.46 2.45 -10.12
C LEU A 87 -7.88 2.57 -9.57
N VAL A 88 -8.87 1.90 -10.17
CA VAL A 88 -10.24 1.88 -9.62
C VAL A 88 -10.26 1.31 -8.21
N ASN A 89 -9.63 0.17 -7.98
CA ASN A 89 -9.56 -0.45 -6.66
C ASN A 89 -8.84 0.45 -5.64
N LYS A 90 -7.73 1.07 -6.05
CA LYS A 90 -6.91 1.92 -5.16
C LYS A 90 -7.57 3.24 -4.78
N THR A 91 -8.56 3.68 -5.56
CA THR A 91 -9.28 4.94 -5.33
C THR A 91 -10.77 4.74 -5.03
N ALA A 92 -11.15 3.54 -4.59
CA ALA A 92 -12.53 3.19 -4.26
C ALA A 92 -13.09 4.08 -3.14
N VAL A 93 -14.31 4.62 -3.36
CA VAL A 93 -14.90 5.62 -2.46
C VAL A 93 -15.33 5.03 -1.12
N ASN A 94 -15.81 3.78 -1.12
CA ASN A 94 -16.27 3.12 0.10
C ASN A 94 -15.15 2.89 1.12
N LYS A 95 -13.89 2.86 0.71
CA LYS A 95 -12.74 2.84 1.63
C LYS A 95 -12.72 4.05 2.57
N LEU A 96 -13.24 5.19 2.13
CA LEU A 96 -13.26 6.41 2.94
C LEU A 96 -14.22 6.26 4.12
N GLU A 97 -15.39 5.64 3.91
CA GLU A 97 -16.38 5.39 4.96
C GLU A 97 -15.85 4.37 5.96
N GLU A 98 -15.27 3.26 5.47
CA GLU A 98 -14.66 2.23 6.33
C GLU A 98 -13.50 2.80 7.15
N PHE A 99 -12.67 3.64 6.54
CA PHE A 99 -11.60 4.33 7.24
C PHE A 99 -12.14 5.25 8.33
N GLU A 100 -13.13 6.08 8.01
CA GLU A 100 -13.73 7.00 8.98
C GLU A 100 -14.36 6.24 10.16
N SER A 101 -15.06 5.14 9.88
CA SER A 101 -15.60 4.25 10.91
C SER A 101 -14.50 3.73 11.83
N LEU A 102 -13.38 3.26 11.25
CA LEU A 102 -12.25 2.74 12.01
C LEU A 102 -11.62 3.83 12.91
N ILE A 103 -11.28 5.00 12.35
CA ILE A 103 -10.59 6.04 13.13
C ILE A 103 -11.48 6.72 14.15
N SER A 104 -12.81 6.73 13.95
CA SER A 104 -13.76 7.20 14.96
C SER A 104 -13.74 6.36 16.23
N GLN A 105 -13.47 5.07 16.10
CA GLN A 105 -13.35 4.11 17.19
C GLN A 105 -11.93 4.00 17.75
N ARG A 106 -10.93 4.24 16.87
CA ARG A 106 -9.50 4.06 17.16
C ARG A 106 -8.67 5.25 16.70
N PRO A 107 -8.90 6.46 17.27
CA PRO A 107 -8.18 7.67 16.85
C PRO A 107 -6.66 7.60 17.08
N GLU A 108 -6.20 6.71 17.97
CA GLU A 108 -4.78 6.48 18.21
C GLU A 108 -4.04 5.97 16.97
N LEU A 109 -4.74 5.39 15.98
CA LEU A 109 -4.15 4.95 14.72
C LEU A 109 -3.60 6.11 13.87
N LEU A 110 -4.02 7.35 14.14
CA LEU A 110 -3.49 8.55 13.50
C LEU A 110 -2.20 9.06 14.14
N GLN A 111 -1.77 8.52 15.28
CA GLN A 111 -0.53 8.90 15.95
C GLN A 111 0.67 8.18 15.33
N LYS A 112 1.74 8.91 15.05
CA LYS A 112 2.94 8.39 14.38
C LYS A 112 2.59 7.54 13.15
N CYS A 113 1.66 8.04 12.34
CA CYS A 113 1.00 7.34 11.26
C CYS A 113 1.50 7.81 9.90
N ILE A 114 1.70 6.88 8.96
CA ILE A 114 1.82 7.19 7.54
C ILE A 114 0.66 6.58 6.78
N ILE A 115 0.00 7.40 5.98
CA ILE A 115 -1.10 6.99 5.11
C ILE A 115 -0.64 7.04 3.67
N PHE A 116 -0.68 5.90 2.98
CA PHE A 116 -0.32 5.79 1.57
C PHE A 116 -1.57 5.83 0.69
N VAL A 117 -1.63 6.82 -0.20
CA VAL A 117 -2.69 6.95 -1.22
C VAL A 117 -2.12 6.86 -2.63
N GLN A 118 -2.98 6.61 -3.62
CA GLN A 118 -2.56 6.44 -5.01
C GLN A 118 -2.41 7.78 -5.75
N THR A 119 -3.35 8.71 -5.51
CA THR A 119 -3.40 10.01 -6.20
C THR A 119 -3.60 11.15 -5.19
N MET A 120 -3.20 12.35 -5.58
CA MET A 120 -3.40 13.55 -4.76
C MET A 120 -4.89 13.91 -4.63
N GLU A 121 -5.68 13.68 -5.68
CA GLU A 121 -7.14 13.92 -5.66
C GLU A 121 -7.84 13.02 -4.64
N TYR A 122 -7.44 11.75 -4.57
CA TYR A 122 -7.98 10.85 -3.55
C TYR A 122 -7.49 11.26 -2.16
N GLY A 123 -6.24 11.69 -2.05
CA GLY A 123 -5.69 12.26 -0.81
C GLY A 123 -6.44 13.50 -0.34
N ALA A 124 -6.92 14.36 -1.23
CA ALA A 124 -7.73 15.53 -0.87
C ALA A 124 -9.06 15.12 -0.20
N LYS A 125 -9.75 14.10 -0.73
CA LYS A 125 -10.95 13.55 -0.08
C LYS A 125 -10.65 13.00 1.32
N LEU A 126 -9.50 12.36 1.47
CA LEU A 126 -9.09 11.82 2.76
C LEU A 126 -8.76 12.93 3.77
N GLN A 127 -8.23 14.08 3.33
CA GLN A 127 -7.96 15.23 4.18
C GLN A 127 -9.26 15.81 4.76
N GLU A 128 -10.39 15.77 4.02
CA GLU A 128 -11.71 16.19 4.52
C GLU A 128 -12.16 15.34 5.72
N ILE A 129 -11.72 14.10 5.79
CA ILE A 129 -11.94 13.22 6.94
C ILE A 129 -10.93 13.53 8.04
N LEU A 130 -9.65 13.55 7.72
CA LEU A 130 -8.56 13.69 8.70
C LEU A 130 -8.68 14.97 9.54
N VAL A 131 -9.09 16.09 8.94
CA VAL A 131 -9.26 17.37 9.63
C VAL A 131 -10.27 17.29 10.80
N ARG A 132 -11.19 16.33 10.77
CA ARG A 132 -12.18 16.13 11.84
C ARG A 132 -11.62 15.36 13.04
N TYR A 133 -10.52 14.61 12.86
CA TYR A 133 -9.96 13.71 13.87
C TYR A 133 -8.56 14.09 14.33
N SER A 134 -7.83 14.92 13.57
CA SER A 134 -6.49 15.35 13.94
C SER A 134 -6.19 16.75 13.37
N ASP A 135 -5.60 17.61 14.20
CA ASP A 135 -5.03 18.91 13.81
C ASP A 135 -3.53 18.82 13.46
N LYS A 136 -2.93 17.64 13.69
CA LYS A 136 -1.49 17.39 13.49
C LYS A 136 -1.22 16.45 12.32
N TYR A 137 -1.96 16.62 11.23
CA TYR A 137 -1.65 15.91 9.98
C TYR A 137 -1.07 16.86 8.93
N HIS A 138 -0.29 16.31 8.02
CA HIS A 138 0.21 17.04 6.85
C HIS A 138 0.33 16.13 5.64
N THR A 139 0.41 16.73 4.45
CA THR A 139 0.73 16.03 3.21
C THR A 139 2.24 15.97 2.98
N TYR A 140 2.67 14.96 2.24
CA TYR A 140 4.01 14.85 1.69
C TYR A 140 3.94 14.23 0.29
N TYR A 141 3.67 15.06 -0.70
CA TYR A 141 3.63 14.69 -2.10
C TYR A 141 4.93 15.05 -2.83
N ALA A 142 4.95 14.84 -4.16
CA ALA A 142 6.18 15.02 -4.95
C ALA A 142 6.77 16.42 -4.86
N ASP A 143 5.90 17.43 -4.81
CA ASP A 143 6.27 18.86 -4.83
C ASP A 143 6.31 19.48 -3.43
N ASP A 144 5.96 18.70 -2.37
CA ASP A 144 5.99 19.19 -1.01
C ASP A 144 7.42 19.32 -0.50
N GLU A 145 7.64 20.31 0.33
CA GLU A 145 8.94 20.57 0.96
C GLU A 145 9.30 19.48 1.98
N LYS A 146 10.59 19.20 2.12
CA LYS A 146 11.09 18.20 3.09
C LYS A 146 10.78 18.54 4.53
N ILE A 147 10.45 19.80 4.83
CA ILE A 147 10.13 20.26 6.18
C ILE A 147 8.98 19.50 6.82
N ASN A 148 7.96 19.08 6.04
CA ASN A 148 6.85 18.30 6.59
C ASN A 148 7.30 16.93 7.10
N LEU A 149 8.25 16.34 6.41
CA LEU A 149 8.84 15.09 6.79
C LEU A 149 9.76 15.22 8.01
N GLU A 150 10.56 16.29 8.06
CA GLU A 150 11.40 16.62 9.22
C GLU A 150 10.53 16.88 10.46
N ASN A 151 9.41 17.60 10.30
CA ASN A 151 8.45 17.84 11.36
C ASN A 151 7.76 16.54 11.83
N PHE A 152 7.45 15.64 10.91
CA PHE A 152 6.92 14.31 11.24
C PHE A 152 7.96 13.49 12.01
N ALA A 153 9.20 13.43 11.53
CA ALA A 153 10.29 12.73 12.22
C ALA A 153 10.58 13.32 13.63
N ALA A 154 10.42 14.64 13.77
CA ALA A 154 10.56 15.33 15.07
C ALA A 154 9.32 15.20 15.98
N GLY A 155 8.25 14.51 15.54
CA GLY A 155 7.01 14.33 16.31
C GLY A 155 6.14 15.60 16.42
N LYS A 156 6.36 16.61 15.59
CA LYS A 156 5.49 17.80 15.50
C LYS A 156 4.23 17.55 14.68
N ILE A 157 4.28 16.59 13.78
CA ILE A 157 3.18 16.06 12.96
C ILE A 157 2.98 14.62 13.38
N ASP A 158 1.75 14.22 13.64
CA ASP A 158 1.38 12.87 14.06
C ASP A 158 1.01 11.97 12.86
N CYS A 159 0.45 12.55 11.81
CA CYS A 159 -0.01 11.81 10.65
C CYS A 159 0.52 12.43 9.34
N LEU A 160 1.16 11.61 8.50
CA LEU A 160 1.69 12.02 7.21
C LEU A 160 0.95 11.31 6.08
N LEU A 161 0.27 12.09 5.22
CA LEU A 161 -0.44 11.58 4.05
C LEU A 161 0.45 11.68 2.81
N THR A 162 0.69 10.57 2.11
CA THR A 162 1.66 10.56 1.00
C THR A 162 1.23 9.69 -0.18
N CYS A 163 1.70 10.07 -1.38
CA CYS A 163 1.76 9.20 -2.57
C CYS A 163 3.21 8.68 -2.69
N LYS A 164 3.41 7.43 -3.05
CA LYS A 164 4.67 6.70 -3.39
C LYS A 164 6.06 7.22 -2.89
N LYS A 165 6.24 8.51 -2.62
CA LYS A 165 7.57 9.16 -2.47
C LYS A 165 8.32 8.80 -1.17
N VAL A 166 7.62 8.47 -0.09
CA VAL A 166 8.24 8.16 1.22
C VAL A 166 8.96 6.80 1.22
N SER A 167 8.83 6.03 0.13
CA SER A 167 9.53 4.75 -0.01
C SER A 167 11.04 4.90 -0.19
N GLU A 168 11.58 6.09 -0.46
CA GLU A 168 12.99 6.31 -0.75
C GLU A 168 13.66 7.23 0.29
N GLY A 169 14.57 6.68 1.07
CA GLY A 169 15.61 7.45 1.75
C GLY A 169 15.35 7.97 3.17
N ILE A 170 14.23 7.62 3.84
CA ILE A 170 13.94 8.13 5.18
C ILE A 170 13.94 7.01 6.21
N ASP A 171 14.66 7.24 7.29
CA ASP A 171 14.52 6.42 8.48
C ASP A 171 13.28 6.88 9.26
N ILE A 172 12.21 6.08 9.15
CA ILE A 172 10.95 6.31 9.85
C ILE A 172 10.76 5.28 10.96
N SER A 173 11.83 5.00 11.69
CA SER A 173 11.80 4.04 12.80
C SER A 173 10.80 4.43 13.89
N SER A 174 10.43 5.70 14.01
CA SER A 174 9.42 6.20 14.95
C SER A 174 7.97 5.89 14.53
N VAL A 175 7.71 5.48 13.28
CA VAL A 175 6.36 5.16 12.79
C VAL A 175 5.84 3.91 13.48
N THR A 176 4.62 3.99 13.99
CA THR A 176 3.93 2.88 14.63
C THR A 176 2.68 2.43 13.87
N ASN A 177 2.10 3.31 13.06
CA ASN A 177 0.88 3.00 12.32
C ASN A 177 1.07 3.25 10.83
N ILE A 178 0.61 2.32 10.01
CA ILE A 178 0.64 2.40 8.55
C ILE A 178 -0.78 2.14 8.04
N ILE A 179 -1.26 2.98 7.14
CA ILE A 179 -2.56 2.80 6.50
C ILE A 179 -2.36 2.79 4.99
N LEU A 180 -2.73 1.69 4.35
CA LEU A 180 -2.47 1.41 2.94
C LEU A 180 -3.74 1.51 2.11
N PHE A 181 -4.12 2.71 1.64
CA PHE A 181 -5.19 2.85 0.65
C PHE A 181 -4.76 2.37 -0.74
N SER A 182 -3.46 2.41 -1.03
CA SER A 182 -2.87 2.03 -2.31
C SER A 182 -1.97 0.81 -2.19
N SER A 183 -2.52 -0.30 -1.68
CA SER A 183 -1.81 -1.58 -1.71
C SER A 183 -1.55 -1.99 -3.15
N ASP A 184 -0.32 -2.38 -3.43
CA ASP A 184 0.04 -2.94 -4.72
C ASP A 184 -0.23 -4.45 -4.69
N ARG A 185 -0.58 -5.05 -5.84
CA ARG A 185 -0.64 -6.52 -6.01
C ARG A 185 0.70 -7.17 -5.63
N SER A 186 1.79 -6.43 -5.83
CA SER A 186 3.12 -6.88 -5.45
C SER A 186 3.25 -6.91 -3.93
N ARG A 187 3.31 -8.11 -3.38
CA ARG A 187 3.71 -8.36 -1.98
C ARG A 187 5.02 -7.63 -1.66
N LEU A 188 5.90 -7.55 -2.65
CA LEU A 188 7.19 -6.89 -2.58
C LEU A 188 7.10 -5.41 -2.20
N VAL A 189 6.34 -4.61 -2.94
CA VAL A 189 6.23 -3.16 -2.70
C VAL A 189 5.57 -2.90 -1.35
N THR A 190 4.54 -3.69 -1.03
CA THR A 190 3.85 -3.64 0.26
C THR A 190 4.79 -4.02 1.40
N THR A 191 5.52 -5.13 1.28
CA THR A 191 6.51 -5.58 2.27
C THR A 191 7.65 -4.56 2.44
N GLN A 192 8.13 -3.92 1.38
CA GLN A 192 9.17 -2.88 1.48
C GLN A 192 8.67 -1.62 2.20
N ARG A 193 7.41 -1.20 1.97
CA ARG A 193 6.79 -0.06 2.69
C ARG A 193 6.62 -0.40 4.16
N ILE A 194 6.05 -1.56 4.46
CA ILE A 194 5.84 -2.06 5.81
C ILE A 194 7.19 -2.26 6.51
N GLY A 195 8.15 -2.92 5.88
CA GLY A 195 9.44 -3.26 6.46
C GLY A 195 10.26 -2.06 6.92
N ARG A 196 10.11 -0.89 6.28
CA ARG A 196 10.77 0.35 6.74
C ARG A 196 10.17 0.88 8.03
N ALA A 197 8.84 0.83 8.14
CA ALA A 197 8.15 1.28 9.34
C ALA A 197 8.22 0.25 10.48
N LEU A 198 8.50 -1.02 10.17
CA LEU A 198 8.73 -2.05 11.18
C LEU A 198 10.14 -2.01 11.78
N ARG A 199 11.04 -1.13 11.34
CA ARG A 199 12.36 -1.01 11.96
C ARG A 199 12.21 -0.73 13.44
N LEU A 200 13.06 -1.39 14.23
CA LEU A 200 13.13 -1.12 15.66
C LEU A 200 13.48 0.36 15.89
N ASP A 201 12.79 0.97 16.81
CA ASP A 201 13.13 2.30 17.32
C ASP A 201 14.09 2.13 18.50
N LYS A 202 15.28 2.69 18.36
CA LYS A 202 16.30 2.67 19.44
C LYS A 202 15.80 3.32 20.73
N ASN A 203 14.85 4.25 20.61
CA ASN A 203 14.25 4.96 21.73
C ASN A 203 13.01 4.24 22.28
N ASN A 204 12.50 3.22 21.58
CA ASN A 204 11.35 2.41 22.00
C ASN A 204 11.54 0.93 21.60
N PRO A 205 12.28 0.15 22.41
CA PRO A 205 12.52 -1.26 22.14
C PRO A 205 11.26 -2.12 22.13
N GLU A 206 10.23 -1.71 22.87
CA GLU A 206 8.93 -2.40 22.97
C GLU A 206 7.95 -1.97 21.86
N LYS A 207 8.46 -1.29 20.82
CA LYS A 207 7.63 -0.84 19.70
C LYS A 207 6.86 -2.01 19.10
N LYS A 208 5.54 -1.84 18.96
CA LYS A 208 4.67 -2.65 18.12
C LYS A 208 4.06 -1.76 17.06
N ALA A 209 3.99 -2.26 15.83
CA ALA A 209 3.39 -1.52 14.74
C ALA A 209 1.96 -2.01 14.46
N THR A 210 1.17 -1.19 13.78
CA THR A 210 -0.14 -1.58 13.23
C THR A 210 -0.16 -1.25 11.75
N VAL A 211 -0.60 -2.21 10.94
CA VAL A 211 -0.79 -2.06 9.50
C VAL A 211 -2.27 -2.24 9.20
N VAL A 212 -2.90 -1.19 8.67
CA VAL A 212 -4.26 -1.26 8.15
C VAL A 212 -4.19 -1.36 6.63
N ASP A 213 -4.79 -2.39 6.07
CA ASP A 213 -4.84 -2.63 4.63
C ASP A 213 -6.29 -2.87 4.17
N PHE A 214 -6.66 -2.31 3.02
CA PHE A 214 -8.01 -2.45 2.48
C PHE A 214 -8.10 -3.67 1.59
N VAL A 215 -9.03 -4.57 1.93
CA VAL A 215 -9.27 -5.83 1.23
C VAL A 215 -10.63 -5.80 0.56
N ILE A 216 -10.67 -6.08 -0.75
CA ILE A 216 -11.93 -6.10 -1.49
C ILE A 216 -12.72 -7.38 -1.17
N GLU A 217 -13.99 -7.24 -0.77
CA GLU A 217 -14.88 -8.39 -0.50
C GLU A 217 -15.55 -8.95 -1.75
N ASP A 218 -15.70 -8.15 -2.81
CA ASP A 218 -16.36 -8.54 -4.04
C ASP A 218 -15.41 -9.31 -4.97
N SER A 219 -15.48 -10.61 -4.93
CA SER A 219 -14.93 -11.50 -5.94
C SER A 219 -16.03 -11.93 -6.93
N GLU A 220 -16.60 -11.01 -7.70
CA GLU A 220 -17.27 -11.41 -8.94
C GLU A 220 -16.18 -11.81 -9.94
N GLU A 221 -16.01 -13.15 -10.07
CA GLU A 221 -15.36 -13.88 -11.16
C GLU A 221 -13.93 -13.48 -11.58
N ASN A 222 -13.00 -14.40 -11.35
CA ASN A 222 -11.71 -14.53 -12.03
C ASN A 222 -10.62 -13.46 -11.85
N ASP A 223 -10.70 -12.57 -10.91
CA ASP A 223 -9.50 -11.87 -10.48
C ASP A 223 -8.78 -12.76 -9.45
N ASN A 224 -7.57 -13.20 -9.77
CA ASN A 224 -6.63 -13.73 -8.79
C ASN A 224 -6.63 -12.75 -7.61
N ASN A 225 -7.25 -13.14 -6.51
CA ASN A 225 -7.59 -12.24 -5.40
C ASN A 225 -6.32 -11.97 -4.57
N ALA A 226 -5.40 -11.17 -5.14
CA ALA A 226 -4.17 -10.76 -4.49
C ALA A 226 -4.41 -10.06 -3.13
N ASP A 227 -5.64 -9.62 -2.87
CA ASP A 227 -6.04 -9.03 -1.60
C ASP A 227 -6.31 -10.10 -0.54
N ALA A 228 -6.91 -11.24 -0.93
CA ALA A 228 -7.09 -12.38 -0.04
C ALA A 228 -5.74 -12.99 0.36
N ASP A 229 -4.82 -13.14 -0.60
CA ASP A 229 -3.47 -13.65 -0.35
C ASP A 229 -2.64 -12.77 0.61
N ARG A 230 -2.98 -11.48 0.77
CA ARG A 230 -2.33 -10.59 1.73
C ARG A 230 -2.94 -10.66 3.12
N ALA A 231 -4.18 -11.13 3.23
CA ALA A 231 -4.89 -11.24 4.51
C ALA A 231 -4.60 -12.55 5.24
N GLU A 232 -4.07 -13.56 4.54
CA GLU A 232 -3.54 -14.81 5.12
C GLU A 232 -2.07 -14.61 5.58
#